data_e19447217ded0dedabf768a775aacb21
#
_entry.id   e19447217ded0dedabf768a775aacb21
#
_cell.length_a   1.000
_cell.length_b   1.000
_cell.length_c   1.000
_cell.angle_alpha   90.00
_cell.angle_beta   90.00
_cell.angle_gamma   90.00
#
_symmetry.space_group_name_H-M   'P 1'
#
loop_
_entity.id
_entity.type
_entity.pdbx_description
1 polymer ?
#
loop_
_entity_poly.entity_id
_entity_poly.type
_entity_poly.pdbx_seq_one_letter_code
_entity_poly.pdbx_strand_id
1 'polypeptide(L)'
;LPDPDMPRTKYYAEDEHPGTTGKAYMDIREMAARLPGHFNFILWDVCFMGGIEVAYELRNKTDYLIASPAEVISDGFPYEKIVPLLWGGEEAMKQICREYYNHYNKYPVNSLWRSAVVGLVKTGELEPLAAKVRTLLAGKTDYARAWHYPLNQGGLPMVFFDFGDYIRKMTTEEEYNSFKKLLDRVVIYKAATEKLFGDEVPADKFSGLTSYIPFSEWSDMNTYYYTLDWGATVYENN
;
A
#
# COMPACT_ATOMS: atom_id res chain seq x y z
N LEU A 1 -24.71 -6.68 3.25
CA LEU A 1 -24.16 -7.76 2.42
C LEU A 1 -23.26 -7.08 1.40
N PRO A 2 -22.05 -7.60 1.11
CA PRO A 2 -21.24 -7.05 0.03
C PRO A 2 -22.05 -7.09 -1.26
N ASP A 3 -21.94 -6.03 -2.07
CA ASP A 3 -22.56 -5.94 -3.38
C ASP A 3 -22.11 -7.18 -4.20
N PRO A 4 -23.02 -8.04 -4.69
CA PRO A 4 -22.65 -9.23 -5.44
C PRO A 4 -21.95 -8.90 -6.76
N ASP A 5 -22.10 -7.66 -7.26
CA ASP A 5 -21.47 -7.18 -8.48
C ASP A 5 -20.11 -6.51 -8.22
N MET A 6 -19.71 -6.36 -6.95
CA MET A 6 -18.38 -5.81 -6.61
C MET A 6 -17.30 -6.80 -7.05
N PRO A 7 -16.37 -6.41 -7.92
CA PRO A 7 -15.31 -7.31 -8.33
C PRO A 7 -14.46 -7.70 -7.12
N ARG A 8 -14.16 -8.97 -6.98
CA ARG A 8 -13.27 -9.52 -5.94
C ARG A 8 -11.80 -9.27 -6.30
N THR A 9 -11.53 -8.14 -6.94
CA THR A 9 -10.23 -7.77 -7.48
C THR A 9 -9.76 -6.46 -6.86
N LYS A 10 -8.47 -6.23 -6.83
CA LYS A 10 -7.90 -4.94 -6.41
C LYS A 10 -8.07 -3.95 -7.56
N TYR A 11 -9.06 -3.07 -7.46
CA TYR A 11 -9.28 -1.99 -8.42
C TYR A 11 -9.02 -0.63 -7.76
N TYR A 12 -8.64 0.36 -8.54
CA TYR A 12 -8.34 1.70 -8.06
C TYR A 12 -9.31 2.77 -8.61
N ALA A 13 -10.12 2.41 -9.57
CA ALA A 13 -11.13 3.30 -10.14
C ALA A 13 -12.37 2.52 -10.54
N GLU A 14 -13.51 3.18 -10.42
CA GLU A 14 -14.83 2.74 -10.83
C GLU A 14 -15.40 3.76 -11.80
N ASP A 15 -16.00 3.33 -12.90
CA ASP A 15 -16.64 4.20 -13.87
C ASP A 15 -18.10 3.75 -14.08
N GLU A 16 -19.02 4.69 -13.87
CA GLU A 16 -20.45 4.51 -14.12
C GLU A 16 -20.82 5.29 -15.38
N HIS A 17 -20.88 4.62 -16.53
CA HIS A 17 -21.34 5.26 -17.75
C HIS A 17 -22.87 5.41 -17.77
N PRO A 18 -23.43 6.62 -18.02
CA PRO A 18 -24.85 6.78 -18.24
C PRO A 18 -25.31 5.94 -19.43
N GLY A 19 -26.22 4.98 -19.18
CA GLY A 19 -26.79 4.11 -20.21
C GLY A 19 -26.20 2.70 -20.33
N THR A 20 -25.24 2.34 -19.49
CA THR A 20 -24.79 0.95 -19.34
C THR A 20 -25.33 0.36 -18.02
N THR A 21 -25.63 -0.95 -18.03
CA THR A 21 -26.13 -1.68 -16.85
C THR A 21 -24.98 -2.28 -16.04
N GLY A 22 -23.87 -1.58 -15.88
CA GLY A 22 -22.72 -2.12 -15.15
C GLY A 22 -21.69 -1.07 -14.81
N LYS A 23 -20.95 -1.32 -13.74
CA LYS A 23 -19.78 -0.56 -13.33
C LYS A 23 -18.54 -1.12 -14.04
N ALA A 24 -17.70 -0.26 -14.59
CA ALA A 24 -16.38 -0.63 -15.08
C ALA A 24 -15.35 -0.37 -13.99
N TYR A 25 -14.49 -1.35 -13.75
CA TYR A 25 -13.43 -1.28 -12.75
C TYR A 25 -12.07 -1.36 -13.42
N MET A 26 -11.12 -0.59 -12.93
CA MET A 26 -9.76 -0.60 -13.46
C MET A 26 -8.84 -1.39 -12.53
N ASP A 27 -8.44 -2.58 -12.97
CA ASP A 27 -7.52 -3.47 -12.27
C ASP A 27 -6.08 -2.94 -12.37
N ILE A 28 -5.31 -3.07 -11.28
CA ILE A 28 -3.93 -2.57 -11.21
C ILE A 28 -3.00 -3.24 -12.23
N ARG A 29 -3.21 -4.51 -12.55
CA ARG A 29 -2.42 -5.25 -13.55
C ARG A 29 -2.70 -4.74 -14.96
N GLU A 30 -3.96 -4.46 -15.27
CA GLU A 30 -4.34 -3.87 -16.55
C GLU A 30 -3.74 -2.48 -16.71
N MET A 31 -3.76 -1.67 -15.65
CA MET A 31 -3.10 -0.38 -15.65
C MET A 31 -1.61 -0.54 -15.87
N ALA A 32 -0.92 -1.39 -15.09
CA ALA A 32 0.50 -1.61 -15.24
C ALA A 32 0.87 -2.07 -16.65
N ALA A 33 0.06 -2.95 -17.25
CA ALA A 33 0.28 -3.42 -18.61
C ALA A 33 0.11 -2.31 -19.66
N ARG A 34 -0.85 -1.39 -19.46
CA ARG A 34 -1.23 -0.35 -20.44
C ARG A 34 -0.46 0.97 -20.28
N LEU A 35 0.16 1.23 -19.13
CA LEU A 35 0.97 2.43 -18.93
C LEU A 35 2.10 2.50 -19.98
N PRO A 36 2.18 3.59 -20.77
CA PRO A 36 3.22 3.75 -21.79
C PRO A 36 4.54 4.14 -21.11
N GLY A 37 5.61 3.45 -21.47
CA GLY A 37 6.95 3.83 -21.04
C GLY A 37 7.24 3.62 -19.56
N HIS A 38 8.16 4.45 -19.04
CA HIS A 38 8.63 4.43 -17.66
C HIS A 38 8.56 5.84 -17.07
N PHE A 39 8.10 5.96 -15.83
CA PHE A 39 7.93 7.24 -15.14
C PHE A 39 9.00 7.40 -14.06
N ASN A 40 9.42 8.62 -13.81
CA ASN A 40 10.29 8.92 -12.68
C ASN A 40 9.58 8.61 -11.35
N PHE A 41 8.29 8.99 -11.24
CA PHE A 41 7.45 8.60 -10.11
C PHE A 41 5.98 8.51 -10.51
N ILE A 42 5.21 7.77 -9.70
CA ILE A 42 3.75 7.76 -9.70
C ILE A 42 3.29 8.20 -8.31
N LEU A 43 2.41 9.20 -8.25
CA LEU A 43 1.76 9.64 -7.02
C LEU A 43 0.30 9.20 -7.06
N TRP A 44 -0.12 8.46 -6.05
CA TRP A 44 -1.49 8.05 -5.85
C TRP A 44 -2.18 8.93 -4.82
N ASP A 45 -3.12 9.76 -5.27
CA ASP A 45 -4.05 10.47 -4.41
C ASP A 45 -5.35 9.66 -4.26
N VAL A 46 -5.18 8.41 -3.83
CA VAL A 46 -6.24 7.41 -3.70
C VAL A 46 -5.97 6.56 -2.45
N CYS A 47 -7.04 6.17 -1.74
CA CYS A 47 -6.98 5.32 -0.56
C CYS A 47 -6.33 3.95 -0.86
N PHE A 48 -5.54 3.42 0.08
CA PHE A 48 -4.98 2.07 0.09
C PHE A 48 -4.06 1.70 -1.09
N MET A 49 -3.56 2.67 -1.84
CA MET A 49 -2.63 2.40 -2.94
C MET A 49 -1.18 2.18 -2.47
N GLY A 50 -0.88 2.38 -1.19
CA GLY A 50 0.41 2.07 -0.57
C GLY A 50 0.55 0.59 -0.17
N GLY A 51 0.10 -0.33 -1.01
CA GLY A 51 0.28 -1.77 -0.83
C GLY A 51 1.52 -2.30 -1.53
N ILE A 52 2.18 -3.31 -0.94
CA ILE A 52 3.35 -3.97 -1.54
C ILE A 52 2.99 -4.58 -2.91
N GLU A 53 1.76 -5.08 -3.04
CA GLU A 53 1.26 -5.64 -4.29
C GLU A 53 1.19 -4.58 -5.39
N VAL A 54 0.66 -3.39 -5.07
CA VAL A 54 0.59 -2.26 -6.01
C VAL A 54 1.99 -1.81 -6.42
N ALA A 55 2.89 -1.69 -5.45
CA ALA A 55 4.26 -1.29 -5.71
C ALA A 55 4.97 -2.30 -6.61
N TYR A 56 4.74 -3.59 -6.38
CA TYR A 56 5.38 -4.66 -7.14
C TYR A 56 4.83 -4.78 -8.57
N GLU A 57 3.53 -4.60 -8.78
CA GLU A 57 2.92 -4.53 -10.13
C GLU A 57 3.50 -3.37 -10.96
N LEU A 58 3.78 -2.24 -10.31
CA LEU A 58 4.28 -1.03 -10.97
C LEU A 58 5.82 -0.93 -11.03
N ARG A 59 6.57 -1.90 -10.50
CA ARG A 59 8.03 -1.83 -10.33
C ARG A 59 8.82 -1.59 -11.62
N ASN A 60 8.29 -2.05 -12.75
CA ASN A 60 8.89 -1.86 -14.07
C ASN A 60 8.36 -0.61 -14.81
N LYS A 61 7.47 0.15 -14.16
CA LYS A 61 6.80 1.33 -14.75
C LYS A 61 7.22 2.64 -14.13
N THR A 62 7.82 2.62 -12.95
CA THR A 62 8.22 3.82 -12.24
C THR A 62 9.44 3.56 -11.35
N ASP A 63 10.26 4.59 -11.11
CA ASP A 63 11.38 4.52 -10.16
C ASP A 63 10.90 4.71 -8.72
N TYR A 64 9.84 5.51 -8.51
CA TYR A 64 9.30 5.81 -7.19
C TYR A 64 7.79 5.77 -7.18
N LEU A 65 7.23 5.32 -6.05
CA LEU A 65 5.80 5.33 -5.77
C LEU A 65 5.52 6.14 -4.51
N ILE A 66 4.68 7.15 -4.59
CA ILE A 66 4.15 7.91 -3.45
C ILE A 66 2.70 7.49 -3.26
N ALA A 67 2.37 6.95 -2.10
CA ALA A 67 1.02 6.48 -1.84
C ALA A 67 0.71 6.40 -0.33
N SER A 68 -0.57 6.41 0.00
CA SER A 68 -1.05 6.09 1.35
C SER A 68 -1.34 4.59 1.47
N PRO A 69 -0.82 3.92 2.51
CA PRO A 69 -1.21 2.55 2.85
C PRO A 69 -2.61 2.46 3.47
N ALA A 70 -3.26 3.59 3.73
CA ALA A 70 -4.57 3.70 4.35
C ALA A 70 -5.50 4.64 3.58
N GLU A 71 -6.65 4.99 4.17
CA GLU A 71 -7.55 5.98 3.59
C GLU A 71 -6.89 7.36 3.49
N VAL A 72 -7.25 8.09 2.45
CA VAL A 72 -6.87 9.49 2.20
C VAL A 72 -8.09 10.37 2.44
N ILE A 73 -7.90 11.49 3.16
CA ILE A 73 -8.95 12.49 3.31
C ILE A 73 -9.30 13.07 1.93
N SER A 74 -10.58 13.36 1.69
CA SER A 74 -11.11 13.81 0.40
C SER A 74 -10.41 15.03 -0.21
N ASP A 75 -9.78 15.87 0.60
CA ASP A 75 -9.00 17.03 0.12
C ASP A 75 -7.68 16.61 -0.56
N GLY A 76 -7.24 15.37 -0.37
CA GLY A 76 -6.07 14.79 -1.04
C GLY A 76 -4.75 15.45 -0.69
N PHE A 77 -3.83 15.47 -1.63
CA PHE A 77 -2.53 16.11 -1.46
C PHE A 77 -2.64 17.64 -1.60
N PRO A 78 -1.82 18.41 -0.85
CA PRO A 78 -1.81 19.88 -0.93
C PRO A 78 -1.11 20.34 -2.22
N TYR A 79 -1.82 20.26 -3.35
CA TYR A 79 -1.27 20.49 -4.70
C TYR A 79 -0.60 21.85 -4.85
N GLU A 80 -1.11 22.89 -4.18
CA GLU A 80 -0.50 24.22 -4.18
C GLU A 80 0.94 24.24 -3.67
N LYS A 81 1.31 23.25 -2.82
CA LYS A 81 2.65 23.10 -2.26
C LYS A 81 3.52 22.10 -3.01
N ILE A 82 2.89 21.02 -3.53
CA ILE A 82 3.66 19.93 -4.11
C ILE A 82 3.94 20.10 -5.60
N VAL A 83 3.10 20.85 -6.34
CA VAL A 83 3.30 21.06 -7.79
C VAL A 83 4.70 21.58 -8.15
N PRO A 84 5.31 22.54 -7.42
CA PRO A 84 6.68 22.97 -7.71
C PRO A 84 7.76 21.86 -7.52
N LEU A 85 7.43 20.80 -6.76
CA LEU A 85 8.34 19.70 -6.44
C LEU A 85 8.29 18.56 -7.45
N LEU A 86 7.28 18.51 -8.33
CA LEU A 86 7.03 17.36 -9.23
C LEU A 86 8.16 17.11 -10.24
N TRP A 87 8.99 18.11 -10.52
CA TRP A 87 10.15 18.00 -11.43
C TRP A 87 11.47 17.76 -10.71
N GLY A 88 11.43 17.56 -9.39
CA GLY A 88 12.62 17.29 -8.59
C GLY A 88 13.02 15.82 -8.55
N GLY A 89 14.20 15.55 -7.95
CA GLY A 89 14.67 14.19 -7.70
C GLY A 89 14.13 13.61 -6.38
N GLU A 90 14.81 12.59 -5.85
CA GLU A 90 14.42 11.84 -4.65
C GLU A 90 14.10 12.73 -3.44
N GLU A 91 14.90 13.77 -3.19
CA GLU A 91 14.65 14.69 -2.06
C GLU A 91 13.36 15.52 -2.24
N ALA A 92 13.01 15.88 -3.47
CA ALA A 92 11.74 16.55 -3.74
C ALA A 92 10.54 15.60 -3.48
N MET A 93 10.67 14.32 -3.79
CA MET A 93 9.65 13.32 -3.49
C MET A 93 9.47 13.11 -1.98
N LYS A 94 10.58 13.07 -1.22
CA LYS A 94 10.51 13.08 0.24
C LYS A 94 9.84 14.36 0.76
N GLN A 95 10.09 15.50 0.10
CA GLN A 95 9.42 16.76 0.47
C GLN A 95 7.92 16.72 0.15
N ILE A 96 7.48 16.12 -0.96
CA ILE A 96 6.06 15.89 -1.27
C ILE A 96 5.38 15.13 -0.12
N CYS A 97 5.99 14.03 0.34
CA CYS A 97 5.46 13.27 1.47
C CYS A 97 5.43 14.10 2.77
N ARG A 98 6.46 14.93 3.03
CA ARG A 98 6.49 15.83 4.18
C ARG A 98 5.39 16.89 4.12
N GLU A 99 5.14 17.47 2.95
CA GLU A 99 4.07 18.46 2.78
C GLU A 99 2.69 17.85 2.99
N TYR A 100 2.46 16.63 2.50
CA TYR A 100 1.23 15.90 2.78
C TYR A 100 1.04 15.65 4.28
N TYR A 101 2.04 15.09 4.96
CA TYR A 101 1.99 14.88 6.41
C TYR A 101 1.75 16.18 7.17
N ASN A 102 2.52 17.23 6.90
CA ASN A 102 2.42 18.52 7.58
C ASN A 102 1.08 19.20 7.36
N HIS A 103 0.48 19.02 6.17
CA HIS A 103 -0.83 19.59 5.85
C HIS A 103 -1.91 19.07 6.80
N TYR A 104 -1.91 17.80 7.13
CA TYR A 104 -2.88 17.22 8.06
C TYR A 104 -2.43 17.27 9.52
N ASN A 105 -1.15 17.15 9.81
CA ASN A 105 -0.63 17.20 11.18
C ASN A 105 -0.81 18.55 11.88
N LYS A 106 -1.10 19.64 11.14
CA LYS A 106 -1.43 20.97 11.70
C LYS A 106 -2.77 21.02 12.43
N TYR A 107 -3.69 20.10 12.15
CA TYR A 107 -5.00 20.08 12.81
C TYR A 107 -4.88 19.67 14.29
N PRO A 108 -5.85 20.06 15.15
CA PRO A 108 -5.84 19.67 16.56
C PRO A 108 -5.78 18.14 16.74
N VAL A 109 -5.12 17.66 17.79
CA VAL A 109 -4.88 16.24 18.07
C VAL A 109 -6.15 15.38 18.06
N ASN A 110 -7.27 15.95 18.49
CA ASN A 110 -8.55 15.23 18.52
C ASN A 110 -9.40 15.43 17.25
N SER A 111 -8.88 16.10 16.24
CA SER A 111 -9.57 16.29 14.97
C SER A 111 -9.43 15.05 14.09
N LEU A 112 -10.53 14.58 13.52
CA LEU A 112 -10.50 13.53 12.48
C LEU A 112 -9.75 13.98 11.21
N TRP A 113 -9.63 15.29 11.00
CA TRP A 113 -8.84 15.89 9.92
C TRP A 113 -7.32 15.73 10.15
N ARG A 114 -6.89 15.43 11.38
CA ARG A 114 -5.48 15.10 11.65
C ARG A 114 -5.22 13.62 11.36
N SER A 115 -5.44 13.23 10.11
CA SER A 115 -5.33 11.85 9.65
C SER A 115 -4.53 11.80 8.36
N ALA A 116 -3.27 11.38 8.43
CA ALA A 116 -2.41 11.23 7.27
C ALA A 116 -1.43 10.08 7.47
N VAL A 117 -1.31 9.25 6.46
CA VAL A 117 -0.30 8.19 6.35
C VAL A 117 0.25 8.21 4.94
N VAL A 118 1.56 8.19 4.77
CA VAL A 118 2.20 8.20 3.46
C VAL A 118 3.49 7.41 3.47
N GLY A 119 3.76 6.70 2.38
CA GLY A 119 5.02 6.03 2.08
C GLY A 119 5.60 6.49 0.74
N LEU A 120 6.93 6.54 0.67
CA LEU A 120 7.71 6.70 -0.56
C LEU A 120 8.50 5.43 -0.79
N VAL A 121 8.15 4.73 -1.85
CA VAL A 121 8.74 3.44 -2.24
C VAL A 121 9.71 3.64 -3.39
N LYS A 122 10.91 3.09 -3.27
CA LYS A 122 11.90 2.96 -4.34
C LYS A 122 11.73 1.60 -5.01
N THR A 123 11.18 1.56 -6.19
CA THR A 123 10.72 0.32 -6.82
C THR A 123 11.87 -0.59 -7.27
N GLY A 124 13.02 -0.03 -7.65
CA GLY A 124 14.21 -0.80 -8.01
C GLY A 124 14.78 -1.69 -6.89
N GLU A 125 14.33 -1.51 -5.64
CA GLU A 125 14.73 -2.30 -4.48
C GLU A 125 13.73 -3.43 -4.14
N LEU A 126 12.64 -3.57 -4.90
CA LEU A 126 11.55 -4.52 -4.58
C LEU A 126 11.93 -5.98 -4.87
N GLU A 127 12.70 -6.26 -5.93
CA GLU A 127 13.07 -7.65 -6.27
C GLU A 127 13.90 -8.35 -5.17
N PRO A 128 14.95 -7.73 -4.61
CA PRO A 128 15.66 -8.31 -3.47
C PRO A 128 14.77 -8.51 -2.24
N LEU A 129 13.81 -7.59 -2.00
CA LEU A 129 12.85 -7.70 -0.92
C LEU A 129 11.91 -8.90 -1.14
N ALA A 130 11.35 -9.06 -2.35
CA ALA A 130 10.47 -10.16 -2.71
C ALA A 130 11.18 -11.53 -2.55
N ALA A 131 12.40 -11.65 -3.05
CA ALA A 131 13.22 -12.86 -2.88
C ALA A 131 13.45 -13.21 -1.41
N LYS A 132 13.71 -12.20 -0.57
CA LYS A 132 13.87 -12.40 0.88
C LYS A 132 12.57 -12.87 1.53
N VAL A 133 11.43 -12.22 1.22
CA VAL A 133 10.12 -12.58 1.80
C VAL A 133 9.71 -13.98 1.38
N ARG A 134 9.90 -14.35 0.11
CA ARG A 134 9.69 -15.74 -0.37
C ARG A 134 10.46 -16.75 0.47
N THR A 135 11.73 -16.49 0.74
CA THR A 135 12.55 -17.37 1.59
C THR A 135 12.02 -17.46 3.01
N LEU A 136 11.57 -16.34 3.60
CA LEU A 136 11.08 -16.30 4.97
C LEU A 136 9.72 -16.98 5.15
N LEU A 137 8.89 -16.98 4.12
CA LEU A 137 7.54 -17.56 4.13
C LEU A 137 7.47 -18.96 3.54
N ALA A 138 8.57 -19.48 2.96
CA ALA A 138 8.60 -20.80 2.34
C ALA A 138 8.13 -21.91 3.29
N GLY A 139 7.15 -22.70 2.85
CA GLY A 139 6.56 -23.80 3.59
C GLY A 139 5.67 -23.39 4.79
N LYS A 140 5.36 -22.10 4.94
CA LYS A 140 4.42 -21.61 5.97
C LYS A 140 3.02 -21.57 5.41
N THR A 141 2.08 -22.18 6.10
CA THR A 141 0.65 -22.23 5.74
C THR A 141 -0.25 -21.56 6.78
N ASP A 142 0.29 -21.33 7.98
CA ASP A 142 -0.40 -20.63 9.06
C ASP A 142 0.21 -19.23 9.21
N TYR A 143 -0.58 -18.21 8.87
CA TYR A 143 -0.13 -16.83 8.83
C TYR A 143 -0.66 -16.04 10.02
N ALA A 144 0.24 -15.30 10.68
CA ALA A 144 -0.10 -14.48 11.82
C ALA A 144 -0.84 -13.20 11.39
N ARG A 145 -1.92 -12.85 12.10
CA ARG A 145 -2.59 -11.56 11.92
C ARG A 145 -1.70 -10.42 12.41
N ALA A 146 -1.38 -9.51 11.49
CA ALA A 146 -0.65 -8.29 11.79
C ALA A 146 -1.59 -7.16 12.25
N TRP A 147 -1.00 -6.05 12.67
CA TRP A 147 -1.74 -4.82 12.83
C TRP A 147 -2.28 -4.39 11.47
N HIS A 148 -3.56 -4.00 11.42
CA HIS A 148 -4.21 -3.50 10.21
C HIS A 148 -4.45 -2.00 10.33
N TYR A 149 -4.41 -1.31 9.20
CA TYR A 149 -4.75 0.09 9.16
C TYR A 149 -6.25 0.28 9.42
N PRO A 150 -6.62 1.30 10.22
CA PRO A 150 -8.02 1.61 10.47
C PRO A 150 -8.79 1.89 9.19
N LEU A 151 -10.05 1.43 9.16
CA LEU A 151 -11.01 1.73 8.09
C LEU A 151 -12.09 2.63 8.67
N ASN A 152 -12.29 3.79 8.06
CA ASN A 152 -13.37 4.70 8.43
C ASN A 152 -14.74 4.22 7.92
N GLN A 153 -14.74 3.39 6.87
CA GLN A 153 -15.94 2.80 6.30
C GLN A 153 -16.22 1.42 6.92
N GLY A 154 -17.34 1.33 7.67
CA GLY A 154 -17.79 0.06 8.24
C GLY A 154 -18.20 -0.94 7.16
N GLY A 155 -17.99 -2.24 7.45
CA GLY A 155 -18.45 -3.35 6.61
C GLY A 155 -17.48 -3.87 5.55
N LEU A 156 -16.33 -3.23 5.35
CA LEU A 156 -15.27 -3.77 4.50
C LEU A 156 -14.43 -4.79 5.27
N PRO A 157 -13.95 -5.86 4.61
CA PRO A 157 -13.05 -6.80 5.25
C PRO A 157 -11.72 -6.12 5.61
N MET A 158 -11.20 -6.39 6.80
CA MET A 158 -9.89 -5.89 7.25
C MET A 158 -8.77 -6.68 6.57
N VAL A 159 -8.36 -6.21 5.41
CA VAL A 159 -7.36 -6.87 4.56
C VAL A 159 -6.06 -6.06 4.37
N PHE A 160 -6.01 -4.85 4.95
CA PHE A 160 -4.88 -3.93 4.81
C PHE A 160 -3.97 -4.02 6.05
N PHE A 161 -3.20 -5.11 6.15
CA PHE A 161 -2.27 -5.34 7.24
C PHE A 161 -0.97 -4.58 7.01
N ASP A 162 -0.31 -4.12 8.08
CA ASP A 162 1.02 -3.54 7.95
C ASP A 162 2.02 -4.63 7.53
N PHE A 163 2.74 -4.36 6.46
CA PHE A 163 3.64 -5.33 5.84
C PHE A 163 4.83 -5.67 6.75
N GLY A 164 5.41 -4.67 7.40
CA GLY A 164 6.53 -4.87 8.32
C GLY A 164 6.13 -5.68 9.57
N ASP A 165 4.98 -5.35 10.17
CA ASP A 165 4.44 -6.08 11.34
C ASP A 165 4.07 -7.53 10.97
N TYR A 166 3.55 -7.75 9.75
CA TYR A 166 3.28 -9.09 9.24
C TYR A 166 4.54 -9.95 9.21
N ILE A 167 5.58 -9.49 8.55
CA ILE A 167 6.83 -10.27 8.45
C ILE A 167 7.49 -10.43 9.83
N ARG A 168 7.41 -9.41 10.69
CA ARG A 168 7.92 -9.51 12.07
C ARG A 168 7.28 -10.64 12.85
N LYS A 169 5.97 -10.84 12.70
CA LYS A 169 5.23 -11.92 13.38
C LYS A 169 5.47 -13.31 12.80
N MET A 170 5.94 -13.37 11.56
CA MET A 170 6.22 -14.62 10.86
C MET A 170 7.66 -15.11 11.03
N THR A 171 8.54 -14.32 11.66
CA THR A 171 9.98 -14.53 11.63
C THR A 171 10.61 -14.42 13.01
N THR A 172 11.82 -14.95 13.16
CA THR A 172 12.68 -14.67 14.31
C THR A 172 13.21 -13.24 14.26
N GLU A 173 13.74 -12.73 15.36
CA GLU A 173 14.31 -11.38 15.42
C GLU A 173 15.47 -11.19 14.43
N GLU A 174 16.34 -12.18 14.28
CA GLU A 174 17.47 -12.14 13.34
C GLU A 174 16.97 -12.07 11.87
N GLU A 175 16.02 -12.92 11.53
CA GLU A 175 15.38 -12.93 10.21
C GLU A 175 14.69 -11.60 9.91
N TYR A 176 13.94 -11.07 10.89
CA TYR A 176 13.28 -9.77 10.77
C TYR A 176 14.29 -8.64 10.58
N ASN A 177 15.37 -8.60 11.33
CA ASN A 177 16.42 -7.58 11.19
C ASN A 177 17.08 -7.64 9.81
N SER A 178 17.24 -8.83 9.24
CA SER A 178 17.73 -9.02 7.87
C SER A 178 16.72 -8.50 6.83
N PHE A 179 15.43 -8.79 7.00
CA PHE A 179 14.34 -8.28 6.16
C PHE A 179 14.22 -6.75 6.26
N LYS A 180 14.27 -6.22 7.49
CA LYS A 180 14.12 -4.78 7.74
C LYS A 180 15.15 -3.93 7.00
N LYS A 181 16.39 -4.42 6.86
CA LYS A 181 17.43 -3.73 6.08
C LYS A 181 17.03 -3.57 4.60
N LEU A 182 16.32 -4.54 4.03
CA LEU A 182 15.81 -4.45 2.66
C LEU A 182 14.56 -3.57 2.61
N LEU A 183 13.66 -3.70 3.59
CA LEU A 183 12.49 -2.85 3.69
C LEU A 183 12.87 -1.37 3.78
N ASP A 184 13.90 -1.02 4.55
CA ASP A 184 14.40 0.36 4.71
C ASP A 184 15.05 0.91 3.41
N ARG A 185 15.48 0.04 2.49
CA ARG A 185 15.92 0.43 1.15
C ARG A 185 14.76 0.66 0.19
N VAL A 186 13.67 -0.07 0.40
CA VAL A 186 12.43 0.05 -0.39
C VAL A 186 11.63 1.25 0.08
N VAL A 187 11.32 1.35 1.38
CA VAL A 187 10.55 2.47 1.96
C VAL A 187 11.53 3.53 2.44
N ILE A 188 11.92 4.42 1.53
CA ILE A 188 12.95 5.44 1.78
C ILE A 188 12.44 6.68 2.54
N TYR A 189 11.13 6.81 2.67
CA TYR A 189 10.46 7.79 3.53
C TYR A 189 9.08 7.27 3.91
N LYS A 190 8.68 7.53 5.15
CA LYS A 190 7.32 7.30 5.63
C LYS A 190 6.96 8.29 6.72
N ALA A 191 5.70 8.67 6.79
CA ALA A 191 5.17 9.49 7.87
C ALA A 191 3.72 9.10 8.17
N ALA A 192 3.34 9.19 9.44
CA ALA A 192 1.98 9.00 9.91
C ALA A 192 1.67 9.99 11.03
N THR A 193 0.44 10.47 11.08
CA THR A 193 -0.09 11.13 12.29
C THR A 193 -0.28 10.10 13.39
N GLU A 194 -0.30 10.51 14.65
CA GLU A 194 -0.47 9.61 15.80
C GLU A 194 -1.76 8.79 15.72
N LYS A 195 -2.77 9.38 15.10
CA LYS A 195 -4.08 8.74 14.87
C LYS A 195 -4.49 8.86 13.41
N LEU A 196 -5.23 7.87 12.94
CA LEU A 196 -5.91 7.87 11.67
C LEU A 196 -7.40 7.68 11.94
N PHE A 197 -8.22 8.70 11.64
CA PHE A 197 -9.68 8.73 11.91
C PHE A 197 -10.09 8.39 13.35
N GLY A 198 -9.22 8.74 14.30
CA GLY A 198 -9.45 8.52 15.73
C GLY A 198 -8.71 7.30 16.31
N ASP A 199 -8.34 6.34 15.50
CA ASP A 199 -7.62 5.14 15.91
C ASP A 199 -6.09 5.34 15.90
N GLU A 200 -5.39 4.75 16.85
CA GLU A 200 -3.94 4.90 16.98
C GLU A 200 -3.18 4.21 15.85
N VAL A 201 -2.14 4.89 15.34
CA VAL A 201 -1.14 4.33 14.45
C VAL A 201 0.12 3.98 15.25
N PRO A 202 0.34 2.71 15.62
CA PRO A 202 1.48 2.33 16.45
C PRO A 202 2.79 2.54 15.70
N ALA A 203 3.65 3.41 16.21
CA ALA A 203 4.91 3.78 15.56
C ALA A 203 5.87 2.58 15.38
N ASP A 204 5.81 1.60 16.29
CA ASP A 204 6.64 0.38 16.27
C ASP A 204 6.15 -0.67 15.26
N LYS A 205 4.91 -0.53 14.76
CA LYS A 205 4.31 -1.42 13.76
C LYS A 205 4.23 -0.79 12.37
N PHE A 206 4.19 0.53 12.30
CA PHE A 206 4.04 1.26 11.06
C PHE A 206 5.26 1.11 10.15
N SER A 207 5.11 0.36 9.05
CA SER A 207 6.17 0.17 8.05
C SER A 207 6.08 1.10 6.84
N GLY A 208 4.93 1.70 6.61
CA GLY A 208 4.66 2.58 5.46
C GLY A 208 4.11 1.84 4.23
N LEU A 209 3.89 0.53 4.35
CA LEU A 209 3.27 -0.31 3.33
C LEU A 209 2.23 -1.24 3.95
N THR A 210 1.17 -1.52 3.20
CA THR A 210 0.26 -2.64 3.51
C THR A 210 0.64 -3.90 2.74
N SER A 211 0.15 -5.03 3.22
CA SER A 211 0.08 -6.29 2.50
C SER A 211 -1.24 -6.99 2.79
N TYR A 212 -1.76 -7.68 1.82
CA TYR A 212 -2.74 -8.72 2.05
C TYR A 212 -2.07 -9.92 2.69
N ILE A 213 -2.79 -10.64 3.55
CA ILE A 213 -2.34 -11.91 4.15
C ILE A 213 -3.31 -13.00 3.71
N PRO A 214 -2.84 -14.06 3.01
CA PRO A 214 -3.73 -15.05 2.42
C PRO A 214 -4.20 -16.09 3.44
N PHE A 215 -5.05 -15.67 4.38
CA PHE A 215 -5.67 -16.57 5.35
C PHE A 215 -6.56 -17.60 4.65
N SER A 216 -6.61 -18.83 5.19
CA SER A 216 -7.36 -19.94 4.61
C SER A 216 -8.87 -19.67 4.49
N GLU A 217 -9.43 -18.87 5.39
CA GLU A 217 -10.85 -18.47 5.36
C GLU A 217 -11.21 -17.53 4.20
N TRP A 218 -10.23 -16.99 3.46
CA TRP A 218 -10.43 -16.06 2.34
C TRP A 218 -10.08 -16.69 0.99
N SER A 219 -10.45 -17.95 0.78
CA SER A 219 -10.08 -18.74 -0.38
C SER A 219 -10.32 -18.04 -1.74
N ASP A 220 -11.47 -17.36 -1.89
CA ASP A 220 -11.84 -16.67 -3.14
C ASP A 220 -10.90 -15.48 -3.42
N MET A 221 -10.56 -14.70 -2.38
CA MET A 221 -9.61 -13.59 -2.49
C MET A 221 -8.19 -14.11 -2.73
N ASN A 222 -7.82 -15.24 -2.10
CA ASN A 222 -6.52 -15.87 -2.30
C ASN A 222 -6.32 -16.28 -3.76
N THR A 223 -7.34 -16.80 -4.41
CA THR A 223 -7.28 -17.19 -5.84
C THR A 223 -6.89 -15.99 -6.71
N TYR A 224 -7.48 -14.82 -6.48
CA TYR A 224 -7.09 -13.62 -7.19
C TYR A 224 -5.69 -13.13 -6.77
N TYR A 225 -5.41 -13.12 -5.46
CA TYR A 225 -4.14 -12.64 -4.91
C TYR A 225 -2.93 -13.35 -5.51
N TYR A 226 -3.01 -14.66 -5.69
CA TYR A 226 -1.94 -15.45 -6.32
C TYR A 226 -1.75 -15.19 -7.82
N THR A 227 -2.66 -14.46 -8.45
CA THR A 227 -2.47 -13.98 -9.84
C THR A 227 -1.74 -12.64 -9.93
N LEU A 228 -1.58 -11.92 -8.81
CA LEU A 228 -0.74 -10.73 -8.76
C LEU A 228 0.74 -11.13 -8.81
N ASP A 229 1.57 -10.31 -9.42
CA ASP A 229 3.02 -10.57 -9.53
C ASP A 229 3.65 -10.81 -8.14
N TRP A 230 3.25 -10.02 -7.13
CA TRP A 230 3.71 -10.22 -5.76
C TRP A 230 3.28 -11.57 -5.19
N GLY A 231 1.98 -11.88 -5.28
CA GLY A 231 1.42 -13.13 -4.77
C GLY A 231 2.07 -14.36 -5.43
N ALA A 232 2.18 -14.35 -6.75
CA ALA A 232 2.84 -15.40 -7.51
C ALA A 232 4.33 -15.54 -7.12
N THR A 233 5.06 -14.42 -6.98
CA THR A 233 6.49 -14.45 -6.66
C THR A 233 6.78 -14.96 -5.25
N VAL A 234 5.99 -14.56 -4.27
CA VAL A 234 6.28 -14.80 -2.84
C VAL A 234 5.72 -16.13 -2.34
N TYR A 235 4.58 -16.57 -2.89
CA TYR A 235 3.84 -17.75 -2.38
C TYR A 235 3.83 -18.93 -3.36
N GLU A 236 4.63 -18.91 -4.42
CA GLU A 236 4.67 -19.90 -5.53
C GLU A 236 4.86 -21.38 -5.08
N ASN A 237 5.29 -21.61 -3.85
CA ASN A 237 5.56 -22.96 -3.31
C ASN A 237 4.80 -23.26 -2.02
N ASN A 238 3.71 -22.55 -1.73
CA ASN A 238 2.91 -22.76 -0.50
C ASN A 238 1.56 -23.38 -0.82
#